data_37e2c2b9e835056172de7474672003c3
#
_entry.id   37e2c2b9e835056172de7474672003c3
#
_cell.length_a   1.000
_cell.length_b   1.000
_cell.length_c   1.000
_cell.angle_alpha   90.00
_cell.angle_beta   90.00
_cell.angle_gamma   90.00
#
_symmetry.space_group_name_H-M   'P 1'
#
loop_
_entity.id
_entity.type
_entity.pdbx_description
1 polymer ?
#
loop_
_entity_poly.entity_id
_entity_poly.type
_entity_poly.pdbx_seq_one_letter_code
_entity_poly.pdbx_strand_id
1 'polypeptide(L)'
;MAVNTLKTIFWTFKNIKAIKNWKKRKFSSPSPEVIKHNIIINNNLENCLWIETGTYYGNTTKILSGISKKTITIEADKYLHENAKKKLRYLKNIEFLYGNSENLLLTALESGLNYKNVCIYLDAHLCTDHIRQKNTFGHKNLETPILNELQLVEKYFQKFEKINILIDDMRLFDKN
;
A
#
# COMPACT_ATOMS: atom_id res chain seq x y z
N MET A 1 23.55 1.05 21.07
CA MET A 1 23.27 2.36 20.43
C MET A 1 23.97 2.57 19.09
N ALA A 2 25.24 2.19 18.88
CA ALA A 2 25.99 2.46 17.64
C ALA A 2 25.44 1.78 16.36
N VAL A 3 24.84 0.60 16.45
CA VAL A 3 24.32 -0.15 15.26
C VAL A 3 23.10 0.52 14.64
N ASN A 4 22.27 1.22 15.43
CA ASN A 4 21.11 1.95 14.89
C ASN A 4 21.54 3.21 14.14
N THR A 5 22.58 3.89 14.59
CA THR A 5 23.08 5.13 13.98
C THR A 5 23.66 4.87 12.58
N LEU A 6 24.45 3.79 12.41
CA LEU A 6 25.03 3.43 11.10
C LEU A 6 23.95 3.01 10.08
N LYS A 7 22.92 2.25 10.50
CA LYS A 7 21.79 1.90 9.63
C LYS A 7 21.00 3.12 9.19
N THR A 8 20.77 4.07 10.10
CA THR A 8 20.07 5.33 9.79
C THR A 8 20.87 6.19 8.83
N ILE A 9 22.18 6.33 9.02
CA ILE A 9 23.08 7.07 8.13
C ILE A 9 23.08 6.44 6.73
N PHE A 10 23.24 5.13 6.62
CA PHE A 10 23.26 4.41 5.33
C PHE A 10 21.92 4.53 4.61
N TRP A 11 20.81 4.42 5.32
CA TRP A 11 19.46 4.61 4.78
C TRP A 11 19.27 6.05 4.25
N THR A 12 19.75 7.05 5.01
CA THR A 12 19.69 8.47 4.59
C THR A 12 20.49 8.73 3.31
N PHE A 13 21.72 8.20 3.22
CA PHE A 13 22.55 8.34 2.00
C PHE A 13 21.93 7.66 0.77
N LYS A 14 21.38 6.45 0.93
CA LYS A 14 20.66 5.74 -0.15
C LYS A 14 19.48 6.55 -0.66
N ASN A 15 18.71 7.13 0.23
CA ASN A 15 17.54 7.93 -0.12
C ASN A 15 17.91 9.25 -0.80
N ILE A 16 18.96 9.94 -0.33
CA ILE A 16 19.48 11.16 -0.98
C ILE A 16 19.91 10.86 -2.42
N LYS A 17 20.64 9.75 -2.64
CA LYS A 17 21.06 9.35 -3.98
C LYS A 17 19.84 9.03 -4.88
N ALA A 18 18.87 8.31 -4.36
CA ALA A 18 17.64 7.98 -5.08
C ALA A 18 16.84 9.23 -5.48
N ILE A 19 16.67 10.19 -4.55
CA ILE A 19 16.01 11.46 -4.80
C ILE A 19 16.78 12.31 -5.83
N LYS A 20 18.12 12.40 -5.71
CA LYS A 20 18.95 13.12 -6.69
C LYS A 20 18.82 12.51 -8.10
N ASN A 21 18.83 11.20 -8.22
CA ASN A 21 18.64 10.52 -9.50
C ASN A 21 17.23 10.75 -10.07
N TRP A 22 16.22 10.75 -9.23
CA TRP A 22 14.84 11.05 -9.64
C TRP A 22 14.70 12.48 -10.14
N LYS A 23 15.32 13.45 -9.45
CA LYS A 23 15.40 14.84 -9.90
C LYS A 23 16.08 14.97 -11.27
N LYS A 24 17.20 14.24 -11.49
CA LYS A 24 17.89 14.21 -12.80
C LYS A 24 16.99 13.69 -13.91
N ARG A 25 16.09 12.76 -13.61
CA ARG A 25 15.06 12.24 -14.55
C ARG A 25 13.82 13.15 -14.64
N LYS A 26 13.91 14.40 -14.18
CA LYS A 26 12.80 15.37 -14.17
C LYS A 26 11.55 14.84 -13.46
N PHE A 27 11.76 14.12 -12.35
CA PHE A 27 10.69 13.52 -11.55
C PHE A 27 9.83 12.47 -12.29
N SER A 28 10.36 11.89 -13.37
CA SER A 28 9.67 10.81 -14.09
C SER A 28 9.46 9.58 -13.21
N SER A 29 8.39 8.83 -13.47
CA SER A 29 8.09 7.55 -12.81
C SER A 29 9.20 6.51 -13.05
N PRO A 30 9.43 5.57 -12.09
CA PRO A 30 8.84 5.54 -10.75
C PRO A 30 9.50 6.51 -9.76
N SER A 31 8.75 7.02 -8.82
CA SER A 31 9.30 7.79 -7.70
C SER A 31 10.08 6.88 -6.74
N PRO A 32 11.07 7.40 -5.99
CA PRO A 32 11.70 6.63 -4.93
C PRO A 32 10.71 6.21 -3.84
N GLU A 33 10.83 4.99 -3.32
CA GLU A 33 9.97 4.47 -2.23
C GLU A 33 9.87 5.42 -1.03
N VAL A 34 10.96 6.12 -0.68
CA VAL A 34 10.96 7.08 0.43
C VAL A 34 9.96 8.22 0.23
N ILE A 35 9.71 8.63 -1.00
CA ILE A 35 8.72 9.69 -1.32
C ILE A 35 7.30 9.13 -1.08
N LYS A 36 7.00 7.93 -1.59
CA LYS A 36 5.72 7.24 -1.33
C LYS A 36 5.49 7.09 0.18
N HIS A 37 6.49 6.59 0.91
CA HIS A 37 6.39 6.41 2.37
C HIS A 37 6.15 7.72 3.10
N ASN A 38 6.82 8.82 2.72
CA ASN A 38 6.59 10.13 3.34
C ASN A 38 5.17 10.64 3.07
N ILE A 39 4.64 10.45 1.86
CA ILE A 39 3.25 10.81 1.54
C ILE A 39 2.29 10.03 2.46
N ILE A 40 2.47 8.72 2.59
CA ILE A 40 1.66 7.86 3.46
C ILE A 40 1.73 8.36 4.92
N ILE A 41 2.93 8.58 5.46
CA ILE A 41 3.13 9.00 6.86
C ILE A 41 2.49 10.37 7.10
N ASN A 42 2.64 11.33 6.19
CA ASN A 42 2.10 12.68 6.33
C ASN A 42 0.56 12.73 6.19
N ASN A 43 -0.05 11.73 5.59
CA ASN A 43 -1.50 11.61 5.46
C ASN A 43 -2.11 10.59 6.44
N ASN A 44 -1.33 10.14 7.42
CA ASN A 44 -1.85 9.25 8.45
C ASN A 44 -2.85 9.96 9.37
N LEU A 45 -3.94 9.31 9.67
CA LEU A 45 -4.89 9.74 10.70
C LEU A 45 -4.55 9.07 12.04
N GLU A 46 -4.75 9.78 13.12
CA GLU A 46 -4.49 9.21 14.46
C GLU A 46 -5.45 8.06 14.77
N ASN A 47 -4.94 7.02 15.41
CA ASN A 47 -5.72 5.86 15.85
C ASN A 47 -6.54 5.20 14.74
N CYS A 48 -6.06 5.24 13.49
CA CYS A 48 -6.78 4.77 12.33
C CYS A 48 -6.62 3.26 12.08
N LEU A 49 -7.53 2.74 11.27
CA LEU A 49 -7.33 1.55 10.46
C LEU A 49 -6.72 1.97 9.12
N TRP A 50 -5.67 1.26 8.67
CA TRP A 50 -5.23 1.30 7.28
C TRP A 50 -5.78 0.09 6.52
N ILE A 51 -6.33 0.33 5.33
CA ILE A 51 -6.70 -0.69 4.36
C ILE A 51 -5.80 -0.52 3.14
N GLU A 52 -5.11 -1.58 2.74
CA GLU A 52 -4.21 -1.60 1.60
C GLU A 52 -4.70 -2.61 0.57
N THR A 53 -4.81 -2.20 -0.69
CA THR A 53 -4.98 -3.11 -1.82
C THR A 53 -3.66 -3.25 -2.56
N GLY A 54 -3.20 -4.48 -2.80
CA GLY A 54 -1.88 -4.77 -3.37
C GLY A 54 -0.77 -4.84 -2.31
N THR A 55 -0.69 -5.94 -1.57
CA THR A 55 0.35 -6.16 -0.55
C THR A 55 1.75 -6.28 -1.15
N TYR A 56 1.86 -6.96 -2.31
CA TYR A 56 3.13 -7.31 -2.95
C TYR A 56 4.08 -7.99 -1.95
N TYR A 57 5.32 -7.51 -1.77
CA TYR A 57 6.28 -8.04 -0.78
C TYR A 57 6.12 -7.45 0.64
N GLY A 58 5.06 -6.68 0.90
CA GLY A 58 4.71 -6.14 2.21
C GLY A 58 5.61 -5.01 2.71
N ASN A 59 6.30 -4.29 1.83
CA ASN A 59 7.15 -3.17 2.26
C ASN A 59 6.30 -1.99 2.74
N THR A 60 5.27 -1.62 2.00
CA THR A 60 4.30 -0.59 2.37
C THR A 60 3.47 -1.04 3.57
N THR A 61 2.96 -2.27 3.54
CA THR A 61 2.21 -2.89 4.67
C THR A 61 2.95 -2.73 6.00
N LYS A 62 4.27 -2.94 6.01
CA LYS A 62 5.10 -2.77 7.20
C LYS A 62 5.09 -1.33 7.72
N ILE A 63 5.10 -0.35 6.83
CA ILE A 63 5.03 1.08 7.20
C ILE A 63 3.66 1.39 7.78
N LEU A 64 2.59 0.97 7.09
CA LEU A 64 1.21 1.15 7.53
C LEU A 64 0.98 0.57 8.92
N SER A 65 1.47 -0.64 9.17
CA SER A 65 1.40 -1.29 10.49
C SER A 65 2.12 -0.49 11.58
N GLY A 66 3.21 0.20 11.25
CA GLY A 66 3.97 1.02 12.20
C GLY A 66 3.30 2.33 12.61
N ILE A 67 2.30 2.79 11.84
CA ILE A 67 1.63 4.10 12.06
C ILE A 67 0.13 3.97 12.32
N SER A 68 -0.42 2.76 12.36
CA SER A 68 -1.85 2.49 12.54
C SER A 68 -2.15 1.66 13.78
N LYS A 69 -3.39 1.70 14.23
CA LYS A 69 -3.91 0.72 15.20
C LYS A 69 -4.01 -0.68 14.62
N LYS A 70 -4.47 -0.78 13.38
CA LYS A 70 -4.62 -2.01 12.62
C LYS A 70 -4.38 -1.73 11.14
N THR A 71 -3.81 -2.70 10.45
CA THR A 71 -3.67 -2.72 8.99
C THR A 71 -4.39 -3.94 8.46
N ILE A 72 -5.25 -3.77 7.45
CA ILE A 72 -5.81 -4.85 6.64
C ILE A 72 -5.18 -4.71 5.27
N THR A 73 -4.58 -5.78 4.75
CA THR A 73 -3.92 -5.80 3.44
C THR A 73 -4.46 -6.92 2.59
N ILE A 74 -4.70 -6.65 1.30
CA ILE A 74 -5.34 -7.56 0.35
C ILE A 74 -4.34 -7.89 -0.76
N GLU A 75 -4.13 -9.18 -1.04
CA GLU A 75 -3.22 -9.65 -2.09
C GLU A 75 -3.87 -10.77 -2.91
N ALA A 76 -3.92 -10.60 -4.22
CA ALA A 76 -4.50 -11.55 -5.14
C ALA A 76 -3.54 -12.68 -5.55
N ASP A 77 -2.24 -12.43 -5.57
CA ASP A 77 -1.23 -13.44 -5.87
C ASP A 77 -0.91 -14.28 -4.62
N LYS A 78 -1.22 -15.57 -4.67
CA LYS A 78 -1.03 -16.50 -3.55
C LYS A 78 0.41 -16.51 -3.03
N TYR A 79 1.39 -16.51 -3.92
CA TYR A 79 2.80 -16.55 -3.54
C TYR A 79 3.21 -15.27 -2.80
N LEU A 80 2.80 -14.10 -3.30
CA LEU A 80 3.08 -12.82 -2.66
C LEU A 80 2.38 -12.70 -1.31
N HIS A 81 1.10 -13.11 -1.23
CA HIS A 81 0.36 -13.17 0.02
C HIS A 81 1.10 -13.99 1.10
N GLU A 82 1.45 -15.24 0.79
CA GLU A 82 2.13 -16.12 1.74
C GLU A 82 3.51 -15.59 2.15
N ASN A 83 4.27 -15.02 1.21
CA ASN A 83 5.57 -14.43 1.51
C ASN A 83 5.47 -13.21 2.40
N ALA A 84 4.57 -12.28 2.11
CA ALA A 84 4.35 -11.09 2.93
C ALA A 84 3.91 -11.49 4.35
N LYS A 85 2.94 -12.39 4.46
CA LYS A 85 2.45 -12.92 5.74
C LYS A 85 3.56 -13.58 6.56
N LYS A 86 4.38 -14.42 5.94
CA LYS A 86 5.55 -15.05 6.59
C LYS A 86 6.57 -14.01 7.04
N LYS A 87 6.91 -13.05 6.18
CA LYS A 87 7.89 -11.99 6.43
C LYS A 87 7.47 -11.08 7.59
N LEU A 88 6.19 -10.73 7.66
CA LEU A 88 5.64 -9.76 8.61
C LEU A 88 4.92 -10.41 9.81
N ARG A 89 5.04 -11.73 10.01
CA ARG A 89 4.36 -12.48 11.09
C ARG A 89 4.60 -11.97 12.51
N TYR A 90 5.65 -11.19 12.71
CA TYR A 90 5.99 -10.61 14.01
C TYR A 90 5.17 -9.35 14.34
N LEU A 91 4.53 -8.72 13.32
CA LEU A 91 3.63 -7.58 13.49
C LEU A 91 2.21 -8.12 13.73
N LYS A 92 1.68 -7.88 14.93
CA LYS A 92 0.42 -8.49 15.39
C LYS A 92 -0.83 -7.71 15.01
N ASN A 93 -0.65 -6.50 14.49
CA ASN A 93 -1.74 -5.63 14.07
C ASN A 93 -2.02 -5.67 12.56
N ILE A 94 -1.50 -6.68 11.84
CA ILE A 94 -1.77 -6.87 10.42
C ILE A 94 -2.74 -8.04 10.22
N GLU A 95 -3.78 -7.81 9.44
CA GLU A 95 -4.67 -8.83 8.89
C GLU A 95 -4.39 -8.97 7.38
N PHE A 96 -4.10 -10.20 6.95
CA PHE A 96 -3.80 -10.53 5.55
C PHE A 96 -4.99 -11.22 4.92
N LEU A 97 -5.56 -10.61 3.89
CA LEU A 97 -6.66 -11.17 3.10
C LEU A 97 -6.11 -11.64 1.75
N TYR A 98 -6.39 -12.90 1.41
CA TYR A 98 -6.01 -13.50 0.14
C TYR A 98 -7.18 -13.45 -0.85
N GLY A 99 -7.00 -12.76 -1.96
CA GLY A 99 -7.98 -12.66 -3.04
C GLY A 99 -7.98 -11.31 -3.73
N ASN A 100 -8.91 -11.12 -4.66
CA ASN A 100 -9.07 -9.87 -5.39
C ASN A 100 -9.64 -8.76 -4.50
N SER A 101 -9.07 -7.57 -4.62
CA SER A 101 -9.49 -6.41 -3.85
C SER A 101 -10.96 -6.03 -4.09
N GLU A 102 -11.46 -6.16 -5.32
CA GLU A 102 -12.87 -5.89 -5.64
C GLU A 102 -13.86 -6.69 -4.78
N ASN A 103 -13.49 -7.90 -4.37
CA ASN A 103 -14.32 -8.77 -3.55
C ASN A 103 -14.08 -8.58 -2.05
N LEU A 104 -12.85 -8.27 -1.66
CA LEU A 104 -12.42 -8.26 -0.26
C LEU A 104 -12.37 -6.86 0.35
N LEU A 105 -12.36 -5.81 -0.48
CA LEU A 105 -12.37 -4.43 0.02
C LEU A 105 -13.64 -4.13 0.81
N LEU A 106 -14.79 -4.68 0.37
CA LEU A 106 -16.03 -4.56 1.12
C LEU A 106 -15.88 -5.11 2.54
N THR A 107 -15.37 -6.33 2.68
CA THR A 107 -15.12 -6.96 3.99
C THR A 107 -14.16 -6.14 4.85
N ALA A 108 -13.12 -5.56 4.24
CA ALA A 108 -12.17 -4.71 4.95
C ALA A 108 -12.84 -3.40 5.42
N LEU A 109 -13.68 -2.78 4.58
CA LEU A 109 -14.45 -1.57 4.94
C LEU A 109 -15.46 -1.84 6.06
N GLU A 110 -16.17 -2.98 6.01
CA GLU A 110 -17.10 -3.41 7.08
C GLU A 110 -16.37 -3.62 8.40
N SER A 111 -15.20 -4.26 8.37
CA SER A 111 -14.33 -4.39 9.56
C SER A 111 -13.87 -3.02 10.07
N GLY A 112 -13.79 -2.03 9.19
CA GLY A 112 -13.44 -0.65 9.49
C GLY A 112 -14.48 0.12 10.28
N LEU A 113 -15.74 -0.30 10.30
CA LEU A 113 -16.83 0.39 11.00
C LEU A 113 -16.62 0.53 12.52
N ASN A 114 -15.70 -0.26 13.08
CA ASN A 114 -15.28 -0.12 14.49
C ASN A 114 -14.23 0.98 14.70
N TYR A 115 -13.79 1.66 13.65
CA TYR A 115 -12.79 2.72 13.67
C TYR A 115 -13.43 4.05 13.24
N LYS A 116 -13.13 5.13 13.97
CA LYS A 116 -13.57 6.48 13.61
C LYS A 116 -12.82 7.00 12.39
N ASN A 117 -11.51 6.68 12.32
CA ASN A 117 -10.59 7.14 11.29
C ASN A 117 -10.14 5.96 10.45
N VAL A 118 -10.27 6.08 9.13
CA VAL A 118 -9.83 5.08 8.16
C VAL A 118 -8.94 5.74 7.12
N CYS A 119 -7.82 5.10 6.84
CA CYS A 119 -6.94 5.46 5.74
C CYS A 119 -6.91 4.30 4.75
N ILE A 120 -7.01 4.60 3.46
CA ILE A 120 -7.03 3.61 2.39
C ILE A 120 -5.88 3.90 1.43
N TYR A 121 -5.11 2.87 1.10
CA TYR A 121 -4.06 2.91 0.09
C TYR A 121 -4.42 1.96 -1.04
N LEU A 122 -4.79 2.51 -2.19
CA LEU A 122 -5.18 1.75 -3.38
C LEU A 122 -3.97 1.62 -4.30
N ASP A 123 -3.35 0.43 -4.30
CA ASP A 123 -2.13 0.09 -5.07
C ASP A 123 -2.28 -1.27 -5.78
N ALA A 124 -3.51 -1.76 -5.96
CA ALA A 124 -3.76 -3.01 -6.67
C ALA A 124 -3.71 -2.77 -8.19
N HIS A 125 -2.66 -3.25 -8.82
CA HIS A 125 -2.50 -3.22 -10.26
C HIS A 125 -1.70 -4.42 -10.77
N LEU A 126 -1.87 -4.73 -12.05
CA LEU A 126 -1.06 -5.75 -12.71
C LEU A 126 0.38 -5.24 -12.84
N CYS A 127 1.32 -5.95 -12.28
CA CYS A 127 2.75 -5.64 -12.43
C CYS A 127 3.56 -6.90 -12.71
N THR A 128 4.76 -6.71 -13.25
CA THR A 128 5.72 -7.81 -13.38
C THR A 128 6.48 -7.95 -12.07
N ASP A 129 6.39 -9.10 -11.45
CA ASP A 129 7.20 -9.44 -10.28
C ASP A 129 8.67 -9.61 -10.72
N HIS A 130 9.50 -8.67 -10.30
CA HIS A 130 10.92 -8.62 -10.69
C HIS A 130 11.74 -9.82 -10.18
N ILE A 131 11.28 -10.50 -9.13
CA ILE A 131 11.97 -11.66 -8.55
C ILE A 131 11.61 -12.92 -9.34
N ARG A 132 10.32 -13.14 -9.61
CA ARG A 132 9.85 -14.34 -10.31
C ARG A 132 9.87 -14.20 -11.84
N GLN A 133 10.05 -12.99 -12.36
CA GLN A 133 9.94 -12.68 -13.80
C GLN A 133 8.58 -13.09 -14.40
N LYS A 134 7.51 -12.94 -13.60
CA LYS A 134 6.13 -13.29 -13.95
C LYS A 134 5.21 -12.11 -13.64
N ASN A 135 4.14 -11.99 -14.41
CA ASN A 135 3.08 -11.06 -14.06
C ASN A 135 2.41 -11.48 -12.76
N THR A 136 2.13 -10.52 -11.89
CA THR A 136 1.32 -10.76 -10.70
C THR A 136 -0.10 -11.12 -11.13
N PHE A 137 -0.83 -11.80 -10.24
CA PHE A 137 -2.23 -12.11 -10.51
C PHE A 137 -3.04 -10.81 -10.55
N GLY A 138 -3.66 -10.50 -11.68
CA GLY A 138 -4.50 -9.34 -11.89
C GLY A 138 -5.86 -9.73 -12.45
N HIS A 139 -6.78 -8.78 -12.52
CA HIS A 139 -8.10 -9.00 -13.12
C HIS A 139 -7.97 -9.35 -14.60
N LYS A 140 -8.77 -10.32 -15.09
CA LYS A 140 -8.63 -10.90 -16.42
C LYS A 140 -8.62 -9.93 -17.60
N ASN A 141 -9.06 -8.68 -17.44
CA ASN A 141 -9.13 -7.69 -18.51
C ASN A 141 -8.85 -6.24 -18.09
N LEU A 142 -8.43 -5.99 -16.85
CA LEU A 142 -8.17 -4.66 -16.34
C LEU A 142 -6.76 -4.57 -15.75
N GLU A 143 -6.03 -3.52 -16.10
CA GLU A 143 -4.70 -3.26 -15.52
C GLU A 143 -4.78 -2.90 -14.03
N THR A 144 -5.93 -2.37 -13.59
CA THR A 144 -6.20 -1.99 -12.21
C THR A 144 -7.70 -2.06 -11.88
N PRO A 145 -8.10 -2.50 -10.67
CA PRO A 145 -9.50 -2.53 -10.21
C PRO A 145 -10.00 -1.20 -9.65
N ILE A 146 -9.27 -0.11 -9.82
CA ILE A 146 -9.45 1.16 -9.11
C ILE A 146 -10.88 1.73 -9.18
N LEU A 147 -11.54 1.65 -10.33
CA LEU A 147 -12.89 2.20 -10.47
C LEU A 147 -13.90 1.47 -9.55
N ASN A 148 -13.80 0.14 -9.50
CA ASN A 148 -14.65 -0.67 -8.64
C ASN A 148 -14.31 -0.43 -7.15
N GLU A 149 -13.01 -0.31 -6.84
CA GLU A 149 -12.55 0.02 -5.48
C GLU A 149 -13.09 1.38 -5.03
N LEU A 150 -13.00 2.41 -5.86
CA LEU A 150 -13.52 3.75 -5.54
C LEU A 150 -15.03 3.76 -5.37
N GLN A 151 -15.78 3.04 -6.20
CA GLN A 151 -17.23 2.90 -6.05
C GLN A 151 -17.62 2.21 -4.72
N LEU A 152 -16.83 1.25 -4.26
CA LEU A 152 -17.04 0.62 -2.95
C LEU A 152 -16.74 1.60 -1.83
N VAL A 153 -15.62 2.32 -1.90
CA VAL A 153 -15.23 3.31 -0.88
C VAL A 153 -16.26 4.42 -0.78
N GLU A 154 -16.80 4.91 -1.90
CA GLU A 154 -17.83 5.96 -1.93
C GLU A 154 -19.06 5.58 -1.10
N LYS A 155 -19.53 4.33 -1.16
CA LYS A 155 -20.68 3.84 -0.37
C LYS A 155 -20.44 3.88 1.14
N TYR A 156 -19.16 3.85 1.55
CA TYR A 156 -18.75 3.85 2.95
C TYR A 156 -18.24 5.21 3.44
N PHE A 157 -18.11 6.19 2.53
CA PHE A 157 -17.50 7.48 2.84
C PHE A 157 -18.09 8.17 4.08
N GLN A 158 -19.41 8.15 4.21
CA GLN A 158 -20.11 8.78 5.32
C GLN A 158 -20.20 7.91 6.59
N LYS A 159 -19.65 6.70 6.57
CA LYS A 159 -19.65 5.80 7.73
C LYS A 159 -18.51 6.08 8.71
N PHE A 160 -17.54 6.87 8.32
CA PHE A 160 -16.35 7.19 9.10
C PHE A 160 -16.33 8.67 9.48
N GLU A 161 -15.75 9.01 10.65
CA GLU A 161 -15.56 10.41 11.03
C GLU A 161 -14.54 11.11 10.11
N LYS A 162 -13.46 10.38 9.78
CA LYS A 162 -12.44 10.85 8.83
C LYS A 162 -11.98 9.70 7.96
N ILE A 163 -11.82 9.99 6.69
CA ILE A 163 -11.28 9.06 5.70
C ILE A 163 -10.21 9.76 4.86
N ASN A 164 -9.05 9.11 4.71
CA ASN A 164 -8.02 9.52 3.75
C ASN A 164 -7.85 8.42 2.73
N ILE A 165 -7.83 8.79 1.45
CA ILE A 165 -7.63 7.86 0.33
C ILE A 165 -6.37 8.28 -0.40
N LEU A 166 -5.42 7.36 -0.52
CA LEU A 166 -4.22 7.52 -1.33
C LEU A 166 -4.28 6.52 -2.47
N ILE A 167 -4.03 6.99 -3.68
CA ILE A 167 -4.05 6.18 -4.89
C ILE A 167 -2.65 6.20 -5.49
N ASP A 168 -2.08 5.02 -5.74
CA ASP A 168 -0.81 4.90 -6.44
C ASP A 168 -1.02 4.75 -7.96
N ASP A 169 0.06 4.88 -8.71
CA ASP A 169 0.13 4.62 -10.14
C ASP A 169 -0.95 5.33 -11.01
N MET A 170 -1.24 6.59 -10.68
CA MET A 170 -2.19 7.44 -11.43
C MET A 170 -1.92 7.50 -12.95
N ARG A 171 -0.71 7.19 -13.40
CA ARG A 171 -0.35 7.07 -14.82
C ARG A 171 -1.15 5.99 -15.57
N LEU A 172 -1.71 5.00 -14.85
CA LEU A 172 -2.51 3.94 -15.46
C LEU A 172 -3.92 4.41 -15.85
N PHE A 173 -4.32 5.61 -15.40
CA PHE A 173 -5.63 6.19 -15.69
C PHE A 173 -5.60 7.15 -16.87
N ASP A 174 -4.41 7.61 -17.28
CA ASP A 174 -4.23 8.52 -18.42
C ASP A 174 -4.03 7.68 -19.69
N LYS A 175 -5.14 7.36 -20.35
CA LYS A 175 -5.17 6.66 -21.64
C LYS A 175 -5.30 7.65 -22.81
N ASN A 176 -4.60 8.79 -22.74
CA ASN A 176 -4.45 9.68 -23.88
C ASN A 176 -3.15 9.45 -24.62
#